data_d2d95ebb666ced881ae26f5e5176f3b9
#
_entry.id   d2d95ebb666ced881ae26f5e5176f3b9
#
_cell.length_a   1.000
_cell.length_b   1.000
_cell.length_c   1.000
_cell.angle_alpha   90.00
_cell.angle_beta   90.00
_cell.angle_gamma   90.00
#
_symmetry.space_group_name_H-M   'P 1'
#
loop_
_entity.id
_entity.type
_entity.pdbx_description
1 polymer ?
#
loop_
_entity_poly.entity_id
_entity_poly.type
_entity_poly.pdbx_seq_one_letter_code
_entity_poly.pdbx_strand_id
1 'polypeptide(L)'
;MAQAQEMSMQVRSKTIYDMLSKRHDALAALLPKYLTPERMIRGVLAQATRNPKLLQCTPISILNGVLVAAQLGLEIGRIRGGGYLVPFKNKKTGQYEATFIPDYRGLMNLAFLSGIVFDPPRAVHKGDEFDYGYGLDSHLTHKPKGDADAKTLTHVYAVARVKGEPHPFFTVLTRHDVELTMNRSRAKDDGPWITDYEAMALKTVVKKLCNWLPQAQGDEPLVKAVEYDGRADAGEAITDLFSNLESDAQVVESTTDKLKAKLAAPVEDAKVSESPAPDSAEPDQQEDSGGPAALEKFSARVAQCQTAKELHE
;
A
#
# COMPACT_ATOMS: atom_id res chain seq x y z
N MET A 1 -8.34 -25.76 31.07
CA MET A 1 -7.21 -25.24 30.26
C MET A 1 -7.73 -24.49 29.03
N ALA A 2 -8.64 -25.03 28.22
CA ALA A 2 -9.21 -24.37 27.04
C ALA A 2 -9.92 -23.01 27.35
N GLN A 3 -10.77 -22.95 28.38
CA GLN A 3 -11.46 -21.72 28.78
C GLN A 3 -10.52 -20.60 29.25
N ALA A 4 -9.43 -20.93 29.95
CA ALA A 4 -8.44 -19.94 30.37
C ALA A 4 -7.63 -19.40 29.16
N GLN A 5 -7.40 -20.24 28.16
CA GLN A 5 -6.72 -19.89 26.92
C GLN A 5 -7.61 -18.99 26.02
N GLU A 6 -8.89 -19.28 25.97
CA GLU A 6 -9.88 -18.49 25.22
C GLU A 6 -10.09 -17.10 25.84
N MET A 7 -10.17 -17.02 27.18
CA MET A 7 -10.26 -15.76 27.92
C MET A 7 -8.98 -14.91 27.74
N SER A 8 -7.80 -15.54 27.69
CA SER A 8 -6.54 -14.86 27.38
C SER A 8 -6.50 -14.29 25.95
N MET A 9 -7.07 -14.99 24.97
CA MET A 9 -7.14 -14.52 23.59
C MET A 9 -8.12 -13.36 23.42
N GLN A 10 -9.27 -13.39 24.10
CA GLN A 10 -10.24 -12.30 24.10
C GLN A 10 -9.63 -11.02 24.69
N VAL A 11 -8.93 -11.12 25.81
CA VAL A 11 -8.23 -9.97 26.43
C VAL A 11 -7.20 -9.37 25.48
N ARG A 12 -6.38 -10.20 24.83
CA ARG A 12 -5.37 -9.73 23.86
C ARG A 12 -6.00 -9.09 22.63
N SER A 13 -7.08 -9.67 22.10
CA SER A 13 -7.82 -9.10 20.97
C SER A 13 -8.40 -7.72 21.34
N LYS A 14 -8.95 -7.57 22.55
CA LYS A 14 -9.45 -6.29 23.07
C LYS A 14 -8.30 -5.27 23.22
N THR A 15 -7.16 -5.68 23.76
CA THR A 15 -5.99 -4.80 23.88
C THR A 15 -5.53 -4.26 22.53
N ILE A 16 -5.48 -5.12 21.48
CA ILE A 16 -5.14 -4.71 20.12
C ILE A 16 -6.19 -3.73 19.57
N TYR A 17 -7.47 -4.03 19.76
CA TYR A 17 -8.56 -3.14 19.34
C TYR A 17 -8.45 -1.77 20.00
N ASP A 18 -8.30 -1.71 21.33
CA ASP A 18 -8.19 -0.47 22.11
C ASP A 18 -6.97 0.36 21.68
N MET A 19 -5.83 -0.32 21.43
CA MET A 19 -4.60 0.32 20.98
C MET A 19 -4.76 0.96 19.59
N LEU A 20 -5.34 0.24 18.63
CA LEU A 20 -5.57 0.74 17.28
C LEU A 20 -6.63 1.84 17.25
N SER A 21 -7.69 1.70 18.06
CA SER A 21 -8.76 2.70 18.18
C SER A 21 -8.25 4.03 18.75
N LYS A 22 -7.32 4.00 19.70
CA LYS A 22 -6.65 5.20 20.22
C LYS A 22 -5.80 5.94 19.17
N ARG A 23 -5.40 5.27 18.10
CA ARG A 23 -4.62 5.82 17.00
C ARG A 23 -5.46 6.05 15.74
N HIS A 24 -6.80 6.12 15.89
CA HIS A 24 -7.75 6.29 14.79
C HIS A 24 -7.39 7.47 13.89
N ASP A 25 -7.14 8.64 14.46
CA ASP A 25 -6.88 9.87 13.70
C ASP A 25 -5.53 9.82 12.97
N ALA A 26 -4.51 9.22 13.60
CA ALA A 26 -3.22 8.99 12.96
C ALA A 26 -3.33 8.01 11.78
N LEU A 27 -4.15 6.96 11.92
CA LEU A 27 -4.44 6.04 10.82
C LEU A 27 -5.23 6.73 9.71
N ALA A 28 -6.24 7.54 10.05
CA ALA A 28 -7.04 8.28 9.09
C ALA A 28 -6.19 9.24 8.24
N ALA A 29 -5.17 9.87 8.84
CA ALA A 29 -4.27 10.77 8.14
C ALA A 29 -3.35 10.07 7.11
N LEU A 30 -3.06 8.78 7.31
CA LEU A 30 -2.21 7.98 6.41
C LEU A 30 -3.00 7.26 5.33
N LEU A 31 -4.28 6.99 5.57
CA LEU A 31 -5.09 6.16 4.69
C LEU A 31 -5.59 6.95 3.46
N PRO A 32 -5.57 6.33 2.28
CA PRO A 32 -6.23 6.89 1.12
C PRO A 32 -7.76 6.93 1.33
N LYS A 33 -8.47 7.80 0.60
CA LYS A 33 -9.92 8.05 0.77
C LYS A 33 -10.82 6.81 0.66
N TYR A 34 -10.35 5.74 0.00
CA TYR A 34 -11.12 4.50 -0.17
C TYR A 34 -10.96 3.50 0.99
N LEU A 35 -10.06 3.75 1.94
CA LEU A 35 -9.84 2.94 3.14
C LEU A 35 -10.17 3.74 4.40
N THR A 36 -10.80 3.07 5.37
CA THR A 36 -11.10 3.68 6.67
C THR A 36 -10.37 2.97 7.79
N PRO A 37 -10.05 3.68 8.91
CA PRO A 37 -9.42 3.07 10.07
C PRO A 37 -10.18 1.87 10.62
N GLU A 38 -11.54 1.93 10.65
CA GLU A 38 -12.38 0.84 11.15
C GLU A 38 -12.26 -0.40 10.28
N ARG A 39 -12.11 -0.22 8.96
CA ARG A 39 -11.92 -1.33 8.02
C ARG A 39 -10.56 -1.99 8.24
N MET A 40 -9.51 -1.21 8.47
CA MET A 40 -8.18 -1.71 8.84
C MET A 40 -8.20 -2.49 10.15
N ILE A 41 -8.79 -1.91 11.20
CA ILE A 41 -8.91 -2.55 12.52
C ILE A 41 -9.68 -3.87 12.40
N ARG A 42 -10.81 -3.90 11.71
CA ARG A 42 -11.58 -5.13 11.46
C ARG A 42 -10.77 -6.18 10.69
N GLY A 43 -9.97 -5.77 9.72
CA GLY A 43 -9.06 -6.65 8.98
C GLY A 43 -8.05 -7.34 9.89
N VAL A 44 -7.41 -6.58 10.79
CA VAL A 44 -6.46 -7.12 11.80
C VAL A 44 -7.14 -8.12 12.73
N LEU A 45 -8.31 -7.78 13.28
CA LEU A 45 -9.04 -8.67 14.19
C LEU A 45 -9.52 -9.95 13.48
N ALA A 46 -10.02 -9.83 12.27
CA ALA A 46 -10.41 -10.97 11.46
C ALA A 46 -9.22 -11.88 11.12
N GLN A 47 -8.06 -11.29 10.87
CA GLN A 47 -6.83 -12.07 10.66
C GLN A 47 -6.34 -12.73 11.95
N ALA A 48 -6.40 -12.04 13.10
CA ALA A 48 -6.04 -12.60 14.41
C ALA A 48 -6.93 -13.79 14.80
N THR A 49 -8.21 -13.74 14.44
CA THR A 49 -9.14 -14.87 14.65
C THR A 49 -8.75 -16.09 13.81
N ARG A 50 -8.28 -15.90 12.57
CA ARG A 50 -7.84 -16.99 11.69
C ARG A 50 -6.44 -17.52 12.03
N ASN A 51 -5.59 -16.64 12.55
CA ASN A 51 -4.23 -16.99 12.96
C ASN A 51 -3.98 -16.50 14.39
N PRO A 52 -4.29 -17.33 15.41
CA PRO A 52 -4.10 -16.97 16.82
C PRO A 52 -2.65 -16.68 17.22
N LYS A 53 -1.65 -17.12 16.45
CA LYS A 53 -0.24 -16.76 16.67
C LYS A 53 -0.04 -15.23 16.58
N LEU A 54 -0.87 -14.52 15.80
CA LEU A 54 -0.81 -13.06 15.71
C LEU A 54 -1.09 -12.38 17.05
N LEU A 55 -1.97 -12.95 17.88
CA LEU A 55 -2.24 -12.45 19.24
C LEU A 55 -1.06 -12.64 20.22
N GLN A 56 -0.06 -13.43 19.84
CA GLN A 56 1.17 -13.63 20.63
C GLN A 56 2.25 -12.59 20.27
N CYS A 57 2.06 -11.86 19.19
CA CYS A 57 2.98 -10.79 18.79
C CYS A 57 2.92 -9.62 19.76
N THR A 58 4.03 -8.87 19.82
CA THR A 58 4.06 -7.63 20.58
C THR A 58 3.05 -6.63 20.01
N PRO A 59 2.26 -5.92 20.83
CA PRO A 59 1.27 -4.96 20.33
C PRO A 59 1.90 -3.90 19.43
N ILE A 60 3.10 -3.45 19.74
CA ILE A 60 3.84 -2.46 18.95
C ILE A 60 4.16 -2.96 17.54
N SER A 61 4.55 -4.24 17.37
CA SER A 61 4.82 -4.80 16.05
C SER A 61 3.55 -4.91 15.19
N ILE A 62 2.41 -5.20 15.82
CA ILE A 62 1.12 -5.20 15.12
C ILE A 62 0.78 -3.78 14.65
N LEU A 63 0.93 -2.78 15.51
CA LEU A 63 0.70 -1.39 15.15
C LEU A 63 1.61 -0.94 14.02
N ASN A 64 2.91 -1.28 14.06
CA ASN A 64 3.86 -0.98 12.99
C ASN A 64 3.43 -1.60 11.66
N GLY A 65 3.03 -2.86 11.67
CA GLY A 65 2.53 -3.52 10.46
C GLY A 65 1.25 -2.87 9.91
N VAL A 66 0.36 -2.39 10.77
CA VAL A 66 -0.84 -1.64 10.36
C VAL A 66 -0.49 -0.30 9.74
N LEU A 67 0.47 0.43 10.31
CA LEU A 67 0.93 1.72 9.77
C LEU A 67 1.62 1.56 8.41
N VAL A 68 2.46 0.53 8.25
CA VAL A 68 3.04 0.17 6.95
C VAL A 68 1.95 -0.09 5.92
N ALA A 69 0.95 -0.90 6.26
CA ALA A 69 -0.17 -1.18 5.37
C ALA A 69 -0.96 0.10 5.00
N ALA A 70 -1.19 0.99 5.98
CA ALA A 70 -1.88 2.26 5.78
C ALA A 70 -1.11 3.20 4.84
N GLN A 71 0.21 3.35 5.02
CA GLN A 71 1.06 4.15 4.14
C GLN A 71 1.09 3.65 2.70
N LEU A 72 1.06 2.32 2.52
CA LEU A 72 0.99 1.71 1.20
C LEU A 72 -0.42 1.78 0.60
N GLY A 73 -1.44 2.15 1.38
CA GLY A 73 -2.84 2.10 0.94
C GLY A 73 -3.34 0.67 0.72
N LEU A 74 -2.77 -0.31 1.42
CA LEU A 74 -3.13 -1.73 1.31
C LEU A 74 -3.96 -2.20 2.50
N GLU A 75 -5.01 -2.95 2.22
CA GLU A 75 -5.89 -3.51 3.24
C GLU A 75 -5.29 -4.78 3.87
N ILE A 76 -5.52 -4.98 5.18
CA ILE A 76 -5.07 -6.17 5.90
C ILE A 76 -6.16 -7.25 5.87
N GLY A 77 -5.78 -8.48 5.49
CA GLY A 77 -6.66 -9.65 5.51
C GLY A 77 -6.83 -10.32 4.14
N ARG A 78 -7.80 -11.28 4.04
CA ARG A 78 -8.08 -12.03 2.80
C ARG A 78 -8.87 -11.23 1.75
N ILE A 79 -8.68 -9.95 1.67
CA ILE A 79 -9.33 -9.11 0.66
C ILE A 79 -8.41 -9.04 -0.55
N ARG A 80 -9.00 -9.08 -1.74
CA ARG A 80 -8.23 -9.06 -2.99
C ARG A 80 -7.41 -7.77 -3.08
N GLY A 81 -6.09 -7.91 -3.14
CA GLY A 81 -5.20 -6.78 -3.39
C GLY A 81 -4.71 -6.04 -2.16
N GLY A 82 -4.52 -6.74 -1.06
CA GLY A 82 -3.97 -6.22 0.19
C GLY A 82 -2.68 -6.90 0.61
N GLY A 83 -2.63 -7.27 1.88
CA GLY A 83 -1.52 -8.00 2.47
C GLY A 83 -1.89 -8.63 3.81
N TYR A 84 -0.92 -9.21 4.46
CA TYR A 84 -1.11 -9.97 5.70
C TYR A 84 -0.11 -9.53 6.77
N LEU A 85 -0.55 -9.57 8.02
CA LEU A 85 0.34 -9.54 9.17
C LEU A 85 0.84 -10.97 9.45
N VAL A 86 2.13 -11.18 9.31
CA VAL A 86 2.74 -12.50 9.52
C VAL A 86 3.56 -12.49 10.81
N PRO A 87 3.27 -13.40 11.75
CA PRO A 87 4.03 -13.50 12.99
C PRO A 87 5.38 -14.20 12.75
N PHE A 88 6.48 -13.53 13.09
CA PHE A 88 7.82 -14.09 13.10
C PHE A 88 8.40 -14.07 14.50
N LYS A 89 9.14 -15.11 14.85
CA LYS A 89 9.87 -15.15 16.11
C LYS A 89 11.19 -14.37 15.95
N ASN A 90 11.35 -13.30 16.72
CA ASN A 90 12.60 -12.56 16.76
C ASN A 90 13.65 -13.39 17.50
N LYS A 91 14.75 -13.72 16.83
CA LYS A 91 15.83 -14.56 17.41
C LYS A 91 16.58 -13.87 18.55
N LYS A 92 16.60 -12.51 18.56
CA LYS A 92 17.33 -11.74 19.58
C LYS A 92 16.51 -11.59 20.86
N THR A 93 15.21 -11.31 20.74
CA THR A 93 14.32 -11.07 21.88
C THR A 93 13.53 -12.30 22.31
N GLY A 94 13.43 -13.32 21.44
CA GLY A 94 12.62 -14.52 21.66
C GLY A 94 11.11 -14.28 21.51
N GLN A 95 10.67 -13.04 21.30
CA GLN A 95 9.27 -12.65 21.18
C GLN A 95 8.75 -12.84 19.74
N TYR A 96 7.44 -12.99 19.61
CA TYR A 96 6.79 -12.92 18.31
C TYR A 96 6.54 -11.46 17.92
N GLU A 97 6.87 -11.14 16.68
CA GLU A 97 6.66 -9.82 16.05
C GLU A 97 5.85 -9.98 14.78
N ALA A 98 4.87 -9.10 14.58
CA ALA A 98 4.07 -9.07 13.37
C ALA A 98 4.77 -8.20 12.32
N THR A 99 4.91 -8.72 11.10
CA THR A 99 5.43 -7.98 9.95
C THR A 99 4.34 -7.95 8.87
N PHE A 100 4.07 -6.78 8.30
CA PHE A 100 3.17 -6.67 7.16
C PHE A 100 3.86 -7.16 5.90
N ILE A 101 3.19 -8.04 5.17
CA ILE A 101 3.65 -8.59 3.90
C ILE A 101 2.57 -8.38 2.85
N PRO A 102 2.81 -7.57 1.79
CA PRO A 102 1.88 -7.43 0.69
C PRO A 102 1.71 -8.76 -0.05
N ASP A 103 0.50 -9.07 -0.50
CA ASP A 103 0.28 -10.16 -1.45
C ASP A 103 0.60 -9.69 -2.89
N TYR A 104 0.72 -10.63 -3.84
CA TYR A 104 1.05 -10.26 -5.21
C TYR A 104 -0.04 -9.41 -5.87
N ARG A 105 -1.30 -9.56 -5.46
CA ARG A 105 -2.42 -8.73 -5.94
C ARG A 105 -2.35 -7.32 -5.36
N GLY A 106 -1.84 -7.18 -4.13
CA GLY A 106 -1.53 -5.89 -3.54
C GLY A 106 -0.47 -5.13 -4.34
N LEU A 107 0.60 -5.82 -4.73
CA LEU A 107 1.62 -5.24 -5.62
C LEU A 107 1.04 -4.84 -6.98
N MET A 108 0.21 -5.71 -7.59
CA MET A 108 -0.47 -5.41 -8.86
C MET A 108 -1.43 -4.22 -8.74
N ASN A 109 -2.14 -4.08 -7.61
CA ASN A 109 -3.02 -2.93 -7.36
C ASN A 109 -2.22 -1.62 -7.23
N LEU A 110 -1.10 -1.64 -6.52
CA LEU A 110 -0.21 -0.47 -6.44
C LEU A 110 0.34 -0.09 -7.82
N ALA A 111 0.76 -1.08 -8.60
CA ALA A 111 1.19 -0.86 -9.98
C ALA A 111 0.08 -0.26 -10.85
N PHE A 112 -1.16 -0.73 -10.69
CA PHE A 112 -2.32 -0.20 -11.42
C PHE A 112 -2.57 1.28 -11.12
N LEU A 113 -2.40 1.71 -9.88
CA LEU A 113 -2.50 3.14 -9.50
C LEU A 113 -1.44 4.00 -10.19
N SER A 114 -0.31 3.40 -10.55
CA SER A 114 0.80 4.03 -11.29
C SER A 114 0.65 3.92 -12.82
N GLY A 115 -0.49 3.44 -13.31
CA GLY A 115 -0.73 3.29 -14.74
C GLY A 115 -0.10 2.04 -15.36
N ILE A 116 0.31 1.06 -14.53
CA ILE A 116 0.88 -0.22 -14.94
C ILE A 116 -0.20 -1.29 -14.80
N VAL A 117 -0.53 -1.97 -15.88
CA VAL A 117 -1.53 -3.04 -15.91
C VAL A 117 -0.85 -4.39 -16.01
N PHE A 118 -1.03 -5.23 -14.99
CA PHE A 118 -0.59 -6.61 -15.04
C PHE A 118 -1.65 -7.52 -15.68
N ASP A 119 -1.22 -8.37 -16.59
CA ASP A 119 -1.99 -9.56 -16.92
C ASP A 119 -1.93 -10.54 -15.72
N PRO A 120 -2.94 -11.41 -15.53
CA PRO A 120 -2.86 -12.41 -14.46
C PRO A 120 -1.58 -13.25 -14.58
N PRO A 121 -0.75 -13.32 -13.52
CA PRO A 121 0.45 -14.16 -13.55
C PRO A 121 0.04 -15.62 -13.73
N ARG A 122 0.87 -16.41 -14.40
CA ARG A 122 0.58 -17.79 -14.78
C ARG A 122 1.68 -18.74 -14.35
N ALA A 123 1.25 -19.93 -13.97
CA ALA A 123 2.09 -21.10 -13.81
C ALA A 123 2.08 -21.93 -15.09
N VAL A 124 3.23 -22.47 -15.45
CA VAL A 124 3.44 -23.36 -16.59
C VAL A 124 3.75 -24.75 -16.04
N HIS A 125 3.02 -25.73 -16.51
CA HIS A 125 3.14 -27.10 -16.06
C HIS A 125 3.77 -28.01 -17.11
N LYS A 126 4.28 -29.17 -16.67
CA LYS A 126 4.83 -30.17 -17.56
C LYS A 126 3.77 -30.64 -18.55
N GLY A 127 4.06 -30.50 -19.82
CA GLY A 127 3.14 -30.85 -20.90
C GLY A 127 2.47 -29.66 -21.57
N ASP A 128 2.49 -28.48 -20.96
CA ASP A 128 2.04 -27.25 -21.63
C ASP A 128 2.94 -26.93 -22.82
N GLU A 129 2.35 -26.33 -23.85
CA GLU A 129 3.12 -25.73 -24.95
C GLU A 129 3.56 -24.33 -24.49
N PHE A 130 4.86 -24.20 -24.19
CA PHE A 130 5.42 -22.97 -23.65
C PHE A 130 6.74 -22.63 -24.34
N ASP A 131 6.81 -21.42 -24.89
CA ASP A 131 7.99 -20.85 -25.51
C ASP A 131 8.15 -19.40 -25.18
N TYR A 132 9.39 -18.96 -24.98
CA TYR A 132 9.71 -17.56 -24.71
C TYR A 132 11.13 -17.22 -25.14
N GLY A 133 11.34 -15.98 -25.51
CA GLY A 133 12.66 -15.44 -25.86
C GLY A 133 12.82 -14.01 -25.36
N TYR A 134 14.03 -13.69 -24.91
CA TYR A 134 14.45 -12.34 -24.60
C TYR A 134 15.31 -11.79 -25.73
N GLY A 135 15.45 -10.47 -25.81
CA GLY A 135 16.23 -9.78 -26.81
C GLY A 135 15.40 -8.75 -27.56
N LEU A 136 15.86 -8.39 -28.77
CA LEU A 136 15.17 -7.39 -29.60
C LEU A 136 13.79 -7.90 -30.07
N ASP A 137 13.70 -9.19 -30.42
CA ASP A 137 12.45 -9.85 -30.82
C ASP A 137 11.90 -10.71 -29.68
N SER A 138 11.68 -10.07 -28.51
CA SER A 138 11.18 -10.75 -27.33
C SER A 138 9.76 -11.28 -27.55
N HIS A 139 9.51 -12.53 -27.14
CA HIS A 139 8.21 -13.18 -27.27
C HIS A 139 7.90 -14.09 -26.08
N LEU A 140 6.62 -14.35 -25.86
CA LEU A 140 6.13 -15.29 -24.86
C LEU A 140 4.83 -15.91 -25.36
N THR A 141 4.81 -17.23 -25.47
CA THR A 141 3.65 -18.01 -25.88
C THR A 141 3.38 -19.10 -24.85
N HIS A 142 2.12 -19.23 -24.42
CA HIS A 142 1.69 -20.26 -23.47
C HIS A 142 0.32 -20.80 -23.87
N LYS A 143 0.25 -22.11 -24.09
CA LYS A 143 -0.99 -22.86 -24.33
C LYS A 143 -1.08 -23.97 -23.28
N PRO A 144 -1.85 -23.77 -22.21
CA PRO A 144 -2.00 -24.76 -21.15
C PRO A 144 -2.78 -25.98 -21.66
N LYS A 145 -2.35 -27.17 -21.25
CA LYS A 145 -3.02 -28.44 -21.61
C LYS A 145 -3.98 -28.97 -20.54
N GLY A 146 -4.09 -28.28 -19.40
CA GLY A 146 -5.15 -28.54 -18.43
C GLY A 146 -4.76 -29.33 -17.18
N ASP A 147 -3.61 -30.02 -17.18
CA ASP A 147 -3.17 -30.82 -16.02
C ASP A 147 -2.32 -29.99 -15.03
N ALA A 148 -2.99 -29.10 -14.29
CA ALA A 148 -2.34 -28.23 -13.32
C ALA A 148 -2.14 -28.93 -11.97
N ASP A 149 -0.95 -29.50 -11.72
CA ASP A 149 -0.48 -29.94 -10.41
C ASP A 149 0.78 -29.13 -10.04
N ALA A 150 0.81 -28.59 -8.81
CA ALA A 150 1.96 -27.83 -8.30
C ALA A 150 3.29 -28.62 -8.38
N LYS A 151 3.23 -29.97 -8.35
CA LYS A 151 4.40 -30.85 -8.54
C LYS A 151 4.95 -30.85 -9.95
N THR A 152 4.11 -30.54 -10.94
CA THR A 152 4.47 -30.49 -12.36
C THR A 152 4.86 -29.10 -12.84
N LEU A 153 4.88 -28.10 -11.96
CA LEU A 153 5.27 -26.72 -12.25
C LEU A 153 6.71 -26.69 -12.80
N THR A 154 6.90 -26.07 -13.95
CA THR A 154 8.19 -25.89 -14.62
C THR A 154 8.65 -24.44 -14.61
N HIS A 155 7.74 -23.51 -14.91
CA HIS A 155 8.00 -22.07 -14.95
C HIS A 155 6.83 -21.30 -14.35
N VAL A 156 7.09 -20.05 -13.99
CA VAL A 156 6.07 -19.03 -13.73
C VAL A 156 6.43 -17.78 -14.48
N TYR A 157 5.41 -17.05 -14.94
CA TYR A 157 5.65 -15.78 -15.61
C TYR A 157 4.64 -14.71 -15.22
N ALA A 158 5.06 -13.46 -15.35
CA ALA A 158 4.23 -12.27 -15.20
C ALA A 158 4.45 -11.35 -16.39
N VAL A 159 3.39 -10.68 -16.83
CA VAL A 159 3.39 -9.70 -17.92
C VAL A 159 2.77 -8.41 -17.41
N ALA A 160 3.37 -7.28 -17.72
CA ALA A 160 2.88 -5.95 -17.38
C ALA A 160 2.90 -5.03 -18.61
N ARG A 161 1.88 -4.20 -18.74
CA ARG A 161 1.77 -3.14 -19.76
C ARG A 161 1.85 -1.79 -19.08
N VAL A 162 2.77 -0.95 -19.54
CA VAL A 162 2.97 0.40 -19.06
C VAL A 162 2.34 1.37 -20.05
N LYS A 163 1.56 2.32 -19.55
CA LYS A 163 0.91 3.32 -20.40
C LYS A 163 1.96 4.13 -21.16
N GLY A 164 1.85 4.15 -22.48
CA GLY A 164 2.79 4.85 -23.37
C GLY A 164 3.91 3.97 -23.93
N GLU A 165 4.11 2.78 -23.40
CA GLU A 165 5.10 1.83 -23.91
C GLU A 165 4.46 0.87 -24.92
N PRO A 166 5.03 0.71 -26.13
CA PRO A 166 4.44 -0.13 -27.20
C PRO A 166 4.56 -1.63 -26.89
N HIS A 167 5.55 -2.03 -26.12
CA HIS A 167 5.84 -3.43 -25.84
C HIS A 167 5.57 -3.77 -24.37
N PRO A 168 4.97 -4.96 -24.08
CA PRO A 168 4.80 -5.41 -22.71
C PRO A 168 6.14 -5.80 -22.08
N PHE A 169 6.26 -5.56 -20.80
CA PHE A 169 7.34 -6.09 -19.98
C PHE A 169 6.95 -7.46 -19.46
N PHE A 170 7.85 -8.42 -19.49
CA PHE A 170 7.59 -9.73 -18.90
C PHE A 170 8.83 -10.32 -18.24
N THR A 171 8.58 -11.22 -17.32
CA THR A 171 9.63 -11.98 -16.62
C THR A 171 9.16 -13.43 -16.51
N VAL A 172 10.06 -14.34 -16.83
CA VAL A 172 9.89 -15.78 -16.65
C VAL A 172 10.88 -16.26 -15.60
N LEU A 173 10.41 -17.06 -14.67
CA LEU A 173 11.25 -17.75 -13.68
C LEU A 173 11.08 -19.26 -13.87
N THR A 174 12.18 -19.98 -13.88
CA THR A 174 12.17 -21.43 -13.81
C THR A 174 11.78 -21.89 -12.41
N ARG A 175 11.35 -23.15 -12.27
CA ARG A 175 11.15 -23.76 -10.94
C ARG A 175 12.41 -23.62 -10.06
N HIS A 176 13.59 -23.79 -10.63
CA HIS A 176 14.86 -23.63 -9.91
C HIS A 176 15.02 -22.22 -9.34
N ASP A 177 14.70 -21.16 -10.10
CA ASP A 177 14.77 -19.77 -9.63
C ASP A 177 13.81 -19.51 -8.47
N VAL A 178 12.62 -20.09 -8.53
CA VAL A 178 11.62 -20.04 -7.45
C VAL A 178 12.14 -20.75 -6.20
N GLU A 179 12.73 -21.95 -6.35
CA GLU A 179 13.31 -22.71 -5.23
C GLU A 179 14.51 -21.98 -4.60
N LEU A 180 15.33 -21.29 -5.38
CA LEU A 180 16.39 -20.43 -4.85
C LEU A 180 15.81 -19.30 -3.98
N THR A 181 14.68 -18.71 -4.38
CA THR A 181 14.00 -17.69 -3.59
C THR A 181 13.40 -18.28 -2.32
N MET A 182 12.73 -19.43 -2.43
CA MET A 182 12.20 -20.17 -1.27
C MET A 182 13.28 -20.46 -0.24
N ASN A 183 14.46 -20.94 -0.67
CA ASN A 183 15.56 -21.29 0.22
C ASN A 183 16.15 -20.10 0.98
N ARG A 184 16.00 -18.87 0.48
CA ARG A 184 16.39 -17.63 1.17
C ARG A 184 15.33 -17.16 2.16
N SER A 185 14.08 -17.62 2.01
CA SER A 185 12.97 -17.19 2.87
C SER A 185 13.09 -17.79 4.26
N ARG A 186 12.77 -16.99 5.28
CA ARG A 186 12.67 -17.46 6.69
C ARG A 186 11.56 -18.47 6.91
N ALA A 187 10.53 -18.46 6.08
CA ALA A 187 9.36 -19.34 6.16
C ALA A 187 9.43 -20.51 5.18
N LYS A 188 10.63 -20.91 4.75
CA LYS A 188 10.82 -21.98 3.75
C LYS A 188 10.29 -23.35 4.24
N ASP A 189 10.42 -23.63 5.52
CA ASP A 189 10.09 -24.92 6.13
C ASP A 189 8.73 -24.91 6.85
N ASP A 190 8.08 -23.75 6.99
CA ASP A 190 6.76 -23.58 7.65
C ASP A 190 6.02 -22.41 7.00
N GLY A 191 4.77 -22.63 6.61
CA GLY A 191 3.92 -21.58 6.07
C GLY A 191 3.59 -21.73 4.59
N PRO A 192 3.35 -20.61 3.86
CA PRO A 192 2.76 -20.65 2.51
C PRO A 192 3.66 -21.29 1.44
N TRP A 193 4.97 -21.39 1.66
CA TRP A 193 5.85 -22.15 0.76
C TRP A 193 5.55 -23.65 0.73
N ILE A 194 5.00 -24.17 1.85
CA ILE A 194 4.61 -25.59 1.97
C ILE A 194 3.14 -25.77 1.58
N THR A 195 2.25 -24.88 2.03
CA THR A 195 0.80 -25.03 1.82
C THR A 195 0.29 -24.52 0.47
N ASP A 196 0.96 -23.50 -0.10
CA ASP A 196 0.51 -22.77 -1.27
C ASP A 196 1.69 -22.42 -2.20
N TYR A 197 2.49 -23.44 -2.56
CA TYR A 197 3.74 -23.26 -3.32
C TYR A 197 3.54 -22.46 -4.62
N GLU A 198 2.50 -22.78 -5.38
CA GLU A 198 2.21 -22.08 -6.65
C GLU A 198 1.89 -20.61 -6.42
N ALA A 199 1.09 -20.29 -5.40
CA ALA A 199 0.80 -18.89 -5.06
C ALA A 199 2.06 -18.11 -4.68
N MET A 200 3.01 -18.75 -3.97
CA MET A 200 4.30 -18.17 -3.65
C MET A 200 5.21 -18.01 -4.86
N ALA A 201 5.18 -18.96 -5.78
CA ALA A 201 5.89 -18.87 -7.05
C ALA A 201 5.36 -17.69 -7.90
N LEU A 202 4.03 -17.54 -8.02
CA LEU A 202 3.38 -16.40 -8.68
C LEU A 202 3.72 -15.08 -8.01
N LYS A 203 3.75 -15.02 -6.67
CA LYS A 203 4.21 -13.85 -5.93
C LYS A 203 5.65 -13.48 -6.29
N THR A 204 6.52 -14.47 -6.35
CA THR A 204 7.95 -14.28 -6.65
C THR A 204 8.15 -13.67 -8.03
N VAL A 205 7.45 -14.15 -9.06
CA VAL A 205 7.62 -13.62 -10.42
C VAL A 205 7.02 -12.20 -10.54
N VAL A 206 5.88 -11.91 -9.91
CA VAL A 206 5.31 -10.55 -9.89
C VAL A 206 6.27 -9.57 -9.20
N LYS A 207 6.80 -9.92 -8.03
CA LYS A 207 7.79 -9.12 -7.31
C LYS A 207 9.04 -8.88 -8.16
N LYS A 208 9.53 -9.92 -8.85
CA LYS A 208 10.69 -9.82 -9.73
C LYS A 208 10.44 -8.84 -10.88
N LEU A 209 9.25 -8.93 -11.51
CA LEU A 209 8.88 -8.01 -12.58
C LEU A 209 8.75 -6.57 -12.08
N CYS A 210 8.15 -6.31 -10.91
CA CYS A 210 8.04 -4.98 -10.31
C CYS A 210 9.40 -4.26 -10.20
N ASN A 211 10.50 -4.99 -9.96
CA ASN A 211 11.85 -4.42 -9.89
C ASN A 211 12.39 -3.91 -11.23
N TRP A 212 11.82 -4.36 -12.35
CA TRP A 212 12.25 -4.01 -13.71
C TRP A 212 11.35 -2.99 -14.40
N LEU A 213 10.17 -2.75 -13.82
CA LEU A 213 9.22 -1.81 -14.43
C LEU A 213 9.73 -0.39 -14.31
N PRO A 214 9.55 0.43 -15.35
CA PRO A 214 9.84 1.85 -15.28
C PRO A 214 8.97 2.47 -14.20
N GLN A 215 9.59 3.21 -13.30
CA GLN A 215 8.92 3.87 -12.19
C GLN A 215 8.67 5.33 -12.57
N ALA A 216 7.40 5.74 -12.59
CA ALA A 216 7.07 7.15 -12.70
C ALA A 216 7.44 7.89 -11.40
N GLN A 217 7.75 9.19 -11.51
CA GLN A 217 7.92 10.03 -10.32
C GLN A 217 6.59 10.01 -9.52
N GLY A 218 6.64 9.53 -8.28
CA GLY A 218 5.46 9.36 -7.42
C GLY A 218 5.05 7.92 -7.13
N ASP A 219 5.70 6.91 -7.71
CA ASP A 219 5.41 5.48 -7.47
C ASP A 219 5.99 4.94 -6.16
N GLU A 220 6.24 5.82 -5.22
CA GLU A 220 6.78 5.46 -3.91
C GLU A 220 6.05 4.29 -3.21
N PRO A 221 4.70 4.15 -3.27
CA PRO A 221 4.04 3.03 -2.61
C PRO A 221 4.42 1.66 -3.17
N LEU A 222 4.53 1.51 -4.50
CA LEU A 222 4.94 0.24 -5.12
C LEU A 222 6.39 -0.11 -4.77
N VAL A 223 7.30 0.85 -4.88
CA VAL A 223 8.72 0.68 -4.55
C VAL A 223 8.89 0.28 -3.09
N LYS A 224 8.26 1.02 -2.19
CA LYS A 224 8.26 0.71 -0.75
C LYS A 224 7.65 -0.65 -0.43
N ALA A 225 6.57 -1.05 -1.12
CA ALA A 225 5.94 -2.35 -0.92
C ALA A 225 6.88 -3.50 -1.31
N VAL A 226 7.60 -3.37 -2.42
CA VAL A 226 8.60 -4.37 -2.88
C VAL A 226 9.79 -4.42 -1.92
N GLU A 227 10.26 -3.27 -1.44
CA GLU A 227 11.34 -3.17 -0.46
C GLU A 227 10.94 -3.82 0.87
N TYR A 228 9.77 -3.46 1.42
CA TYR A 228 9.28 -4.04 2.69
C TYR A 228 9.09 -5.55 2.60
N ASP A 229 8.58 -6.05 1.48
CA ASP A 229 8.48 -7.49 1.25
C ASP A 229 9.89 -8.16 1.22
N GLY A 230 10.88 -7.50 0.62
CA GLY A 230 12.27 -7.95 0.62
C GLY A 230 12.89 -8.01 2.01
N ARG A 231 12.69 -6.97 2.83
CA ARG A 231 13.15 -6.91 4.22
C ARG A 231 12.46 -7.98 5.08
N ALA A 232 11.16 -8.20 4.88
CA ALA A 232 10.42 -9.26 5.56
C ALA A 232 10.97 -10.65 5.23
N ASP A 233 11.28 -10.93 3.96
CA ASP A 233 11.91 -12.19 3.51
C ASP A 233 13.29 -12.39 4.16
N ALA A 234 14.10 -11.32 4.28
CA ALA A 234 15.40 -11.33 4.97
C ALA A 234 15.26 -11.44 6.51
N GLY A 235 14.06 -11.20 7.01
CA GLY A 235 13.74 -11.24 8.44
C GLY A 235 14.15 -10.00 9.21
N GLU A 236 14.24 -8.88 8.53
CA GLU A 236 14.50 -7.59 9.13
C GLU A 236 13.20 -7.00 9.70
N ALA A 237 13.26 -6.46 10.92
CA ALA A 237 12.13 -5.75 11.51
C ALA A 237 12.00 -4.37 10.86
N ILE A 238 10.77 -4.00 10.48
CA ILE A 238 10.48 -2.66 9.96
C ILE A 238 10.14 -1.76 11.17
N THR A 239 11.16 -1.28 11.87
CA THR A 239 11.01 -0.47 13.10
C THR A 239 11.15 1.03 12.84
N ASP A 240 11.73 1.41 11.72
CA ASP A 240 12.20 2.79 11.45
C ASP A 240 11.05 3.81 11.26
N LEU A 241 9.83 3.32 10.99
CA LEU A 241 8.65 4.18 10.79
C LEU A 241 8.19 4.88 12.08
N PHE A 242 8.48 4.30 13.25
CA PHE A 242 8.00 4.85 14.53
C PHE A 242 8.86 5.97 15.07
N SER A 243 10.17 5.93 14.86
CA SER A 243 11.07 6.97 15.34
C SER A 243 10.74 8.33 14.72
N ASN A 244 10.25 8.33 13.47
CA ASN A 244 9.88 9.56 12.77
C ASN A 244 8.47 10.04 13.16
N LEU A 245 7.50 9.13 13.39
CA LEU A 245 6.13 9.51 13.76
C LEU A 245 6.01 9.97 15.21
N GLU A 246 6.82 9.45 16.14
CA GLU A 246 6.88 9.97 17.51
C GLU A 246 7.52 11.35 17.57
N SER A 247 8.54 11.62 16.74
CA SER A 247 9.14 12.95 16.64
C SER A 247 8.18 13.96 16.01
N ASP A 248 7.45 13.58 14.97
CA ASP A 248 6.47 14.46 14.31
C ASP A 248 5.22 14.71 15.18
N ALA A 249 4.75 13.70 15.92
CA ALA A 249 3.65 13.86 16.88
C ALA A 249 4.03 14.78 18.05
N GLN A 250 5.26 14.66 18.57
CA GLN A 250 5.76 15.55 19.62
C GLN A 250 5.96 16.98 19.12
N VAL A 251 6.38 17.17 17.87
CA VAL A 251 6.50 18.51 17.25
C VAL A 251 5.13 19.15 17.08
N VAL A 252 4.12 18.39 16.64
CA VAL A 252 2.74 18.90 16.48
C VAL A 252 2.09 19.23 17.82
N GLU A 253 2.23 18.39 18.85
CA GLU A 253 1.73 18.69 20.20
C GLU A 253 2.43 19.92 20.79
N SER A 254 3.75 20.01 20.67
CA SER A 254 4.52 21.15 21.18
C SER A 254 4.17 22.48 20.46
N THR A 255 3.84 22.43 19.18
CA THR A 255 3.42 23.61 18.40
C THR A 255 1.98 24.03 18.75
N THR A 256 1.10 23.06 18.94
CA THR A 256 -0.29 23.30 19.33
C THR A 256 -0.38 23.87 20.76
N ASP A 257 0.45 23.37 21.68
CA ASP A 257 0.50 23.89 23.05
C ASP A 257 1.14 25.29 23.11
N LYS A 258 2.13 25.58 22.28
CA LYS A 258 2.69 26.92 22.12
C LYS A 258 1.69 27.94 21.53
N LEU A 259 0.86 27.48 20.58
CA LEU A 259 -0.23 28.31 20.04
C LEU A 259 -1.35 28.52 21.04
N LYS A 260 -1.75 27.51 21.80
CA LYS A 260 -2.74 27.66 22.89
C LYS A 260 -2.24 28.58 24.02
N ALA A 261 -0.96 28.44 24.37
CA ALA A 261 -0.34 29.34 25.38
C ALA A 261 -0.27 30.79 24.88
N LYS A 262 0.00 31.05 23.60
CA LYS A 262 -0.04 32.40 23.03
C LYS A 262 -1.45 32.99 22.92
N LEU A 263 -2.48 32.15 22.71
CA LEU A 263 -3.88 32.59 22.69
C LEU A 263 -4.46 32.81 24.11
N ALA A 264 -3.87 32.19 25.15
CA ALA A 264 -4.30 32.30 26.53
C ALA A 264 -3.57 33.39 27.31
N ALA A 265 -2.59 34.10 26.73
CA ALA A 265 -1.92 35.23 27.40
C ALA A 265 -2.87 36.42 27.46
N PRO A 266 -3.07 37.04 28.62
CA PRO A 266 -3.89 38.25 28.76
C PRO A 266 -3.30 39.38 27.93
N VAL A 267 -4.15 40.06 27.16
CA VAL A 267 -3.77 41.26 26.43
C VAL A 267 -3.59 42.35 27.48
N GLU A 268 -2.35 42.73 27.80
CA GLU A 268 -2.08 43.95 28.58
C GLU A 268 -2.47 45.15 27.73
N ASP A 269 -3.32 46.00 28.35
CA ASP A 269 -3.81 47.25 27.80
C ASP A 269 -2.67 48.15 27.35
N ALA A 270 -2.44 48.25 26.04
CA ALA A 270 -1.58 49.27 25.49
C ALA A 270 -2.36 50.57 25.35
N LYS A 271 -1.97 51.58 26.12
CA LYS A 271 -2.47 52.95 26.10
C LYS A 271 -2.60 53.50 24.68
N VAL A 272 -3.82 53.99 24.41
CA VAL A 272 -4.15 54.82 23.26
C VAL A 272 -3.39 56.15 23.39
N SER A 273 -2.47 56.43 22.48
CA SER A 273 -1.97 57.79 22.24
C SER A 273 -2.66 58.32 20.98
N GLU A 274 -3.50 59.32 21.20
CA GLU A 274 -4.08 60.14 20.11
C GLU A 274 -2.98 60.84 19.33
N SER A 275 -3.09 60.79 18.00
CA SER A 275 -2.52 61.79 17.12
C SER A 275 -3.24 61.81 15.76
N PRO A 276 -3.29 62.92 15.04
CA PRO A 276 -4.51 63.39 14.41
C PRO A 276 -4.67 62.99 12.93
N ALA A 277 -5.88 63.05 12.43
CA ALA A 277 -6.27 62.78 11.09
C ALA A 277 -5.59 63.67 10.01
N PRO A 278 -5.37 63.16 8.81
CA PRO A 278 -5.58 63.94 7.62
C PRO A 278 -6.58 63.30 6.64
N ASP A 279 -7.52 64.10 6.34
CA ASP A 279 -8.08 64.46 5.06
C ASP A 279 -8.40 63.35 3.98
N SER A 280 -9.66 63.46 3.57
CA SER A 280 -10.41 62.83 2.50
C SER A 280 -9.66 62.56 1.21
N ALA A 281 -9.75 61.29 0.75
CA ALA A 281 -9.73 60.94 -0.66
C ALA A 281 -10.69 59.77 -0.92
N GLU A 282 -11.59 59.93 -1.87
CA GLU A 282 -12.62 58.98 -2.26
C GLU A 282 -12.03 57.71 -2.86
N PRO A 283 -12.66 56.52 -2.71
CA PRO A 283 -12.24 55.31 -3.38
C PRO A 283 -12.81 55.22 -4.77
N ASP A 284 -11.90 55.03 -5.70
CA ASP A 284 -12.18 54.67 -7.09
C ASP A 284 -12.77 53.24 -7.16
N GLN A 285 -14.00 53.14 -7.70
CA GLN A 285 -14.71 51.88 -7.92
C GLN A 285 -14.19 51.23 -9.20
N GLN A 286 -13.46 50.14 -9.09
CA GLN A 286 -13.31 49.20 -10.20
C GLN A 286 -14.25 48.02 -10.01
N GLU A 287 -15.34 48.02 -10.77
CA GLU A 287 -16.26 46.93 -10.97
C GLU A 287 -15.55 45.76 -11.69
N ASP A 288 -15.43 44.63 -11.01
CA ASP A 288 -15.07 43.35 -11.66
C ASP A 288 -16.34 42.71 -12.21
N SER A 289 -16.61 42.96 -13.50
CA SER A 289 -17.71 42.39 -14.25
C SER A 289 -17.31 41.03 -14.86
N GLY A 290 -17.32 39.97 -14.08
CA GLY A 290 -17.31 38.55 -14.52
C GLY A 290 -18.71 38.10 -14.95
N GLY A 291 -19.27 38.69 -16.01
CA GLY A 291 -20.61 38.39 -16.51
C GLY A 291 -20.64 37.26 -17.57
N PRO A 292 -21.81 36.94 -18.10
CA PRO A 292 -22.18 35.67 -18.76
C PRO A 292 -21.44 35.27 -20.05
N ALA A 293 -20.53 36.10 -20.55
CA ALA A 293 -19.75 35.81 -21.77
C ALA A 293 -18.74 34.63 -21.63
N ALA A 294 -18.38 34.22 -20.43
CA ALA A 294 -17.49 33.06 -20.22
C ALA A 294 -18.23 31.71 -20.37
N LEU A 295 -19.52 31.67 -20.03
CA LEU A 295 -20.37 30.49 -20.17
C LEU A 295 -20.77 30.23 -21.64
N GLU A 296 -20.99 31.27 -22.46
CA GLU A 296 -21.27 31.10 -23.89
C GLU A 296 -20.08 30.59 -24.69
N LYS A 297 -18.84 30.97 -24.33
CA LYS A 297 -17.63 30.47 -24.99
C LYS A 297 -17.36 28.99 -24.63
N PHE A 298 -17.80 28.54 -23.47
CA PHE A 298 -17.64 27.14 -23.07
C PHE A 298 -18.65 26.23 -23.77
N SER A 299 -19.93 26.69 -23.91
CA SER A 299 -20.97 25.93 -24.61
C SER A 299 -20.69 25.81 -26.12
N ALA A 300 -20.12 26.85 -26.74
CA ALA A 300 -19.74 26.81 -28.16
C ALA A 300 -18.58 25.83 -28.45
N ARG A 301 -17.62 25.67 -27.53
CA ARG A 301 -16.55 24.68 -27.68
C ARG A 301 -17.01 23.23 -27.48
N VAL A 302 -18.02 23.00 -26.63
CA VAL A 302 -18.61 21.66 -26.44
C VAL A 302 -19.38 21.22 -27.69
N ALA A 303 -20.12 22.14 -28.32
CA ALA A 303 -20.86 21.85 -29.55
C ALA A 303 -19.93 21.53 -30.75
N GLN A 304 -18.77 22.20 -30.87
CA GLN A 304 -17.77 21.88 -31.89
C GLN A 304 -17.07 20.50 -31.69
N CYS A 305 -16.98 19.99 -30.45
CA CYS A 305 -16.43 18.66 -30.20
C CYS A 305 -17.43 17.55 -30.53
N GLN A 306 -18.73 17.79 -30.53
CA GLN A 306 -19.74 16.79 -30.89
C GLN A 306 -19.86 16.62 -32.41
N THR A 307 -19.74 17.70 -33.18
CA THR A 307 -19.77 17.62 -34.66
C THR A 307 -18.50 16.99 -35.27
N ALA A 308 -17.36 17.00 -34.56
CA ALA A 308 -16.15 16.34 -35.03
C ALA A 308 -16.17 14.81 -34.83
N LYS A 309 -17.08 14.29 -34.00
CA LYS A 309 -17.24 12.83 -33.78
C LYS A 309 -18.15 12.15 -34.81
N GLU A 310 -19.04 12.92 -35.44
CA GLU A 310 -19.96 12.39 -36.48
C GLU A 310 -19.37 12.36 -37.92
N LEU A 311 -18.13 12.84 -38.10
CA LEU A 311 -17.42 12.85 -39.39
C LEU A 311 -16.37 11.72 -39.51
N HIS A 312 -16.32 10.79 -38.56
CA HIS A 312 -15.39 9.65 -38.54
C HIS A 312 -16.07 8.30 -38.23
N GLU A 313 -17.37 8.13 -38.54
CA GLU A 313 -18.04 6.84 -38.71
C GLU A 313 -18.34 6.55 -40.18
#